data_eea37d99fa6808aa4356789473d026ca
#
_entry.id   eea37d99fa6808aa4356789473d026ca
#
_cell.length_a   1.000
_cell.length_b   1.000
_cell.length_c   1.000
_cell.angle_alpha   90.00
_cell.angle_beta   90.00
_cell.angle_gamma   90.00
#
_symmetry.space_group_name_H-M   'P 1'
#
loop_
_entity.id
_entity.type
_entity.pdbx_description
1 polymer ?
#
loop_
_entity_poly.entity_id
_entity_poly.type
_entity_poly.pdbx_seq_one_letter_code
_entity_poly.pdbx_strand_id
1 'polypeptide(L)'
;IGALLLKQIYEKLVEIAIRKGGELDRRFIFRTEEIGNFPKIPDLGTMLSAGAGRNIFFELVIQDYQQLEHKYKEEWRNIRTNCQLIVVLKVTDPSTASELSKQLGNYTVQMNAASANVNDGRTGSYSAGTSSSLGGRPLMYPDDISAIEKPDALILYGGKKFIANLPDISEYYANAEFGMGDKNHNKKLYLKRIEDRPAHEINAPKLWSIW
;
A
#
# COMPACT_ATOMS: atom_id res chain seq x y z
N ILE A 1 6.90 7.99 -21.29
CA ILE A 1 7.43 6.75 -21.93
C ILE A 1 7.15 5.56 -21.03
N GLY A 2 7.54 5.54 -19.73
CA GLY A 2 7.41 4.37 -18.86
C GLY A 2 5.98 3.80 -18.73
N ALA A 3 4.96 4.66 -18.54
CA ALA A 3 3.58 4.22 -18.43
C ALA A 3 3.04 3.58 -19.72
N LEU A 4 3.45 4.10 -20.88
CA LEU A 4 3.07 3.54 -22.18
C LEU A 4 3.75 2.19 -22.40
N LEU A 5 5.02 2.07 -22.04
CA LEU A 5 5.75 0.80 -22.13
C LEU A 5 5.11 -0.27 -21.23
N LEU A 6 4.75 0.08 -19.99
CA LEU A 6 4.05 -0.84 -19.09
C LEU A 6 2.73 -1.31 -19.69
N LYS A 7 1.95 -0.40 -20.27
CA LYS A 7 0.69 -0.73 -20.94
C LYS A 7 0.91 -1.66 -22.14
N GLN A 8 1.89 -1.38 -22.97
CA GLN A 8 2.24 -2.23 -24.13
C GLN A 8 2.68 -3.63 -23.71
N ILE A 9 3.50 -3.74 -22.64
CA ILE A 9 3.89 -5.04 -22.08
C ILE A 9 2.65 -5.80 -21.59
N TYR A 10 1.75 -5.12 -20.86
CA TYR A 10 0.51 -5.73 -20.37
C TYR A 10 -0.35 -6.24 -21.55
N GLU A 11 -0.61 -5.42 -22.56
CA GLU A 11 -1.38 -5.81 -23.74
C GLU A 11 -0.77 -7.03 -24.45
N LYS A 12 0.56 -7.08 -24.54
CA LYS A 12 1.25 -8.23 -25.12
C LYS A 12 1.13 -9.49 -24.27
N LEU A 13 1.18 -9.37 -22.96
CA LEU A 13 0.95 -10.49 -22.04
C LEU A 13 -0.50 -11.01 -22.14
N VAL A 14 -1.47 -10.11 -22.25
CA VAL A 14 -2.88 -10.48 -22.48
C VAL A 14 -3.05 -11.24 -23.80
N GLU A 15 -2.42 -10.78 -24.89
CA GLU A 15 -2.42 -11.48 -26.17
C GLU A 15 -1.84 -12.90 -26.06
N ILE A 16 -0.71 -13.06 -25.36
CA ILE A 16 -0.09 -14.35 -25.10
C ILE A 16 -1.02 -15.25 -24.28
N ALA A 17 -1.64 -14.71 -23.21
CA ALA A 17 -2.59 -15.45 -22.39
C ALA A 17 -3.77 -15.97 -23.22
N ILE A 18 -4.35 -15.12 -24.08
CA ILE A 18 -5.46 -15.53 -24.98
C ILE A 18 -5.04 -16.68 -25.89
N ARG A 19 -3.85 -16.62 -26.48
CA ARG A 19 -3.34 -17.70 -27.35
C ARG A 19 -3.10 -19.01 -26.59
N LYS A 20 -2.89 -18.94 -25.27
CA LYS A 20 -2.66 -20.10 -24.40
C LYS A 20 -3.92 -20.64 -23.72
N GLY A 21 -5.09 -20.16 -24.08
CA GLY A 21 -6.36 -20.65 -23.52
C GLY A 21 -6.92 -19.79 -22.38
N GLY A 22 -6.40 -18.57 -22.19
CA GLY A 22 -6.96 -17.57 -21.29
C GLY A 22 -6.02 -17.09 -20.20
N GLU A 23 -4.97 -17.84 -19.84
CA GLU A 23 -4.02 -17.48 -18.79
C GLU A 23 -2.57 -17.76 -19.20
N LEU A 24 -1.64 -17.12 -18.51
CA LEU A 24 -0.21 -17.38 -18.65
C LEU A 24 0.21 -18.60 -17.83
N ASP A 25 1.13 -19.42 -18.36
CA ASP A 25 1.69 -20.59 -17.66
C ASP A 25 2.42 -20.22 -16.37
N ARG A 26 2.96 -19.01 -16.31
CA ARG A 26 3.68 -18.48 -15.15
C ARG A 26 3.07 -17.15 -14.74
N ARG A 27 3.03 -16.92 -13.43
CA ARG A 27 2.63 -15.64 -12.87
C ARG A 27 3.56 -14.53 -13.34
N PHE A 28 2.99 -13.43 -13.82
CA PHE A 28 3.72 -12.21 -14.12
C PHE A 28 3.30 -11.12 -13.12
N ILE A 29 4.26 -10.46 -12.51
CA ILE A 29 4.00 -9.42 -11.51
C ILE A 29 4.62 -8.10 -11.97
N PHE A 30 3.78 -7.10 -12.19
CA PHE A 30 4.22 -5.72 -12.33
C PHE A 30 4.44 -5.13 -10.95
N ARG A 31 5.70 -4.91 -10.58
CA ARG A 31 6.04 -4.22 -9.34
C ARG A 31 6.33 -2.77 -9.64
N THR A 32 5.50 -1.86 -9.11
CA THR A 32 5.63 -0.42 -9.30
C THR A 32 5.93 0.22 -7.95
N GLU A 33 7.19 0.58 -7.75
CA GLU A 33 7.62 1.38 -6.62
C GLU A 33 7.18 2.83 -6.84
N GLU A 34 6.67 3.47 -5.79
CA GLU A 34 6.24 4.88 -5.80
C GLU A 34 5.32 5.25 -6.98
N ILE A 35 4.22 4.53 -7.16
CA ILE A 35 3.26 4.83 -8.24
C ILE A 35 2.75 6.29 -8.17
N GLY A 36 2.82 6.93 -7.00
CA GLY A 36 2.55 8.35 -6.82
C GLY A 36 3.42 9.24 -7.71
N ASN A 37 4.69 8.93 -7.87
CA ASN A 37 5.65 9.67 -8.69
C ASN A 37 5.74 9.14 -10.12
N PHE A 38 5.21 7.95 -10.39
CA PHE A 38 5.21 7.39 -11.73
C PHE A 38 4.17 8.10 -12.62
N PRO A 39 4.40 8.27 -13.93
CA PRO A 39 3.38 8.82 -14.83
C PRO A 39 2.06 8.04 -14.77
N LYS A 40 0.91 8.71 -14.93
CA LYS A 40 -0.40 8.05 -14.94
C LYS A 40 -0.38 6.88 -15.93
N ILE A 41 -0.68 5.67 -15.44
CA ILE A 41 -0.86 4.47 -16.27
C ILE A 41 -2.30 4.48 -16.76
N PRO A 42 -2.54 4.56 -18.09
CA PRO A 42 -3.90 4.53 -18.62
C PRO A 42 -4.58 3.20 -18.31
N ASP A 43 -5.86 3.26 -17.94
CA ASP A 43 -6.73 2.10 -17.72
C ASP A 43 -6.24 1.14 -16.61
N LEU A 44 -5.46 1.63 -15.64
CA LEU A 44 -4.88 0.81 -14.58
C LEU A 44 -5.95 0.01 -13.81
N GLY A 45 -7.11 0.62 -13.51
CA GLY A 45 -8.20 -0.06 -12.83
C GLY A 45 -8.71 -1.29 -13.61
N THR A 46 -8.81 -1.17 -14.92
CA THR A 46 -9.18 -2.29 -15.81
C THR A 46 -8.09 -3.35 -15.87
N MET A 47 -6.83 -2.94 -15.92
CA MET A 47 -5.67 -3.86 -15.93
C MET A 47 -5.62 -4.69 -14.64
N LEU A 48 -5.88 -4.08 -13.49
CA LEU A 48 -5.94 -4.75 -12.19
C LEU A 48 -7.08 -5.79 -12.15
N SER A 49 -8.29 -5.40 -12.55
CA SER A 49 -9.46 -6.28 -12.49
C SER A 49 -9.36 -7.46 -13.45
N ALA A 50 -8.87 -7.22 -14.67
CA ALA A 50 -8.79 -8.25 -15.71
C ALA A 50 -7.50 -9.08 -15.66
N GLY A 51 -6.45 -8.58 -15.05
CA GLY A 51 -5.12 -9.21 -15.03
C GLY A 51 -5.07 -10.49 -14.20
N ALA A 52 -5.71 -10.50 -13.05
CA ALA A 52 -5.65 -11.62 -12.12
C ALA A 52 -6.14 -12.95 -12.75
N GLY A 53 -7.20 -12.90 -13.53
CA GLY A 53 -7.71 -14.07 -14.27
C GLY A 53 -6.78 -14.56 -15.41
N ARG A 54 -5.70 -13.83 -15.68
CA ARG A 54 -4.69 -14.16 -16.70
C ARG A 54 -3.32 -14.47 -16.13
N ASN A 55 -3.21 -14.66 -14.83
CA ASN A 55 -1.94 -14.78 -14.10
C ASN A 55 -1.05 -13.52 -14.19
N ILE A 56 -1.66 -12.34 -14.38
CA ILE A 56 -0.98 -11.04 -14.39
C ILE A 56 -1.38 -10.27 -13.14
N PHE A 57 -0.42 -9.95 -12.29
CA PHE A 57 -0.63 -9.29 -11.01
C PHE A 57 0.09 -7.96 -10.95
N PHE A 58 -0.37 -7.09 -10.06
CA PHE A 58 0.23 -5.78 -9.83
C PHE A 58 0.53 -5.63 -8.34
N GLU A 59 1.70 -5.12 -8.04
CA GLU A 59 2.13 -4.69 -6.73
C GLU A 59 2.37 -3.18 -6.80
N LEU A 60 1.52 -2.42 -6.11
CA LEU A 60 1.52 -0.97 -6.14
C LEU A 60 2.00 -0.45 -4.78
N VAL A 61 3.06 0.35 -4.78
CA VAL A 61 3.56 1.02 -3.58
C VAL A 61 3.18 2.49 -3.64
N ILE A 62 2.53 2.98 -2.58
CA ILE A 62 2.12 4.37 -2.42
C ILE A 62 2.54 4.88 -1.04
N GLN A 63 2.70 6.17 -0.88
CA GLN A 63 2.93 6.79 0.41
C GLN A 63 1.61 7.07 1.15
N ASP A 64 0.60 7.53 0.40
CA ASP A 64 -0.73 7.83 0.91
C ASP A 64 -1.80 7.68 -0.18
N TYR A 65 -3.07 7.66 0.21
CA TYR A 65 -4.18 7.57 -0.73
C TYR A 65 -4.42 8.87 -1.49
N GLN A 66 -4.02 10.03 -0.96
CA GLN A 66 -4.19 11.31 -1.64
C GLN A 66 -3.38 11.37 -2.94
N GLN A 67 -2.17 10.79 -2.96
CA GLN A 67 -1.37 10.68 -4.19
C GLN A 67 -2.13 9.91 -5.28
N LEU A 68 -2.79 8.82 -4.88
CA LEU A 68 -3.56 8.00 -5.81
C LEU A 68 -4.82 8.75 -6.29
N GLU A 69 -5.54 9.40 -5.37
CA GLU A 69 -6.73 10.20 -5.66
C GLU A 69 -6.42 11.36 -6.60
N HIS A 70 -5.39 12.13 -6.30
CA HIS A 70 -4.97 13.26 -7.13
C HIS A 70 -4.62 12.81 -8.57
N LYS A 71 -3.94 11.69 -8.72
CA LYS A 71 -3.49 11.16 -10.02
C LYS A 71 -4.59 10.51 -10.83
N TYR A 72 -5.41 9.69 -10.19
CA TYR A 72 -6.41 8.85 -10.86
C TYR A 72 -7.84 9.38 -10.71
N LYS A 73 -8.06 10.42 -9.92
CA LYS A 73 -9.38 11.04 -9.68
C LYS A 73 -10.43 9.98 -9.33
N GLU A 74 -11.52 9.92 -10.06
CA GLU A 74 -12.61 8.96 -9.82
C GLU A 74 -12.17 7.48 -9.87
N GLU A 75 -11.14 7.17 -10.64
CA GLU A 75 -10.66 5.79 -10.81
C GLU A 75 -9.92 5.23 -9.58
N TRP A 76 -9.42 6.09 -8.68
CA TRP A 76 -8.59 5.64 -7.56
C TRP A 76 -9.30 4.64 -6.65
N ARG A 77 -10.62 4.81 -6.46
CA ARG A 77 -11.42 3.88 -5.66
C ARG A 77 -11.49 2.51 -6.30
N ASN A 78 -11.65 2.45 -7.60
CA ASN A 78 -11.64 1.20 -8.37
C ASN A 78 -10.27 0.51 -8.27
N ILE A 79 -9.17 1.27 -8.42
CA ILE A 79 -7.81 0.75 -8.23
C ILE A 79 -7.66 0.14 -6.84
N ARG A 80 -8.04 0.86 -5.79
CA ARG A 80 -7.98 0.39 -4.40
C ARG A 80 -8.82 -0.86 -4.17
N THR A 81 -10.05 -0.89 -4.69
CA THR A 81 -10.97 -2.03 -4.52
C THR A 81 -10.45 -3.30 -5.17
N ASN A 82 -9.70 -3.18 -6.26
CA ASN A 82 -9.07 -4.31 -6.93
C ASN A 82 -7.80 -4.81 -6.21
N CYS A 83 -7.25 -4.04 -5.27
CA CYS A 83 -6.14 -4.49 -4.41
C CYS A 83 -6.69 -5.34 -3.26
N GLN A 84 -6.66 -6.67 -3.41
CA GLN A 84 -7.17 -7.61 -2.41
C GLN A 84 -6.30 -7.72 -1.16
N LEU A 85 -5.00 -7.47 -1.30
CA LEU A 85 -4.02 -7.42 -0.22
C LEU A 85 -3.55 -5.98 -0.05
N ILE A 86 -3.69 -5.46 1.16
CA ILE A 86 -3.18 -4.14 1.56
C ILE A 86 -2.24 -4.37 2.73
N VAL A 87 -1.00 -3.93 2.59
CA VAL A 87 0.03 -3.96 3.63
C VAL A 87 0.37 -2.52 4.01
N VAL A 88 0.14 -2.18 5.25
CA VAL A 88 0.37 -0.83 5.80
C VAL A 88 1.57 -0.89 6.72
N LEU A 89 2.67 -0.27 6.32
CA LEU A 89 3.92 -0.23 7.10
C LEU A 89 3.98 0.98 8.03
N LYS A 90 3.56 2.14 7.52
CA LYS A 90 3.49 3.40 8.25
C LYS A 90 2.53 4.35 7.54
N VAL A 91 1.73 5.06 8.31
CA VAL A 91 0.81 6.09 7.81
C VAL A 91 1.07 7.39 8.55
N THR A 92 1.36 8.44 7.80
CA THR A 92 1.54 9.79 8.35
C THR A 92 0.41 10.73 7.96
N ASP A 93 -0.33 10.40 6.91
CA ASP A 93 -1.47 11.18 6.43
C ASP A 93 -2.75 10.85 7.21
N PRO A 94 -3.39 11.85 7.90
CA PRO A 94 -4.60 11.60 8.68
C PRO A 94 -5.80 11.13 7.84
N SER A 95 -5.89 11.55 6.58
CA SER A 95 -6.96 11.14 5.67
C SER A 95 -6.85 9.66 5.34
N THR A 96 -5.65 9.19 5.03
CA THR A 96 -5.36 7.76 4.80
C THR A 96 -5.63 6.93 6.05
N ALA A 97 -5.21 7.39 7.24
CA ALA A 97 -5.48 6.71 8.50
C ALA A 97 -6.98 6.59 8.78
N SER A 98 -7.75 7.67 8.54
CA SER A 98 -9.21 7.67 8.68
C SER A 98 -9.89 6.69 7.72
N GLU A 99 -9.42 6.62 6.48
CA GLU A 99 -9.98 5.70 5.48
C GLU A 99 -9.67 4.23 5.83
N LEU A 100 -8.47 3.94 6.33
CA LEU A 100 -8.09 2.61 6.82
C LEU A 100 -8.91 2.22 8.05
N SER A 101 -9.13 3.13 8.99
CA SER A 101 -10.00 2.91 10.16
C SER A 101 -11.41 2.51 9.74
N LYS A 102 -11.99 3.19 8.76
CA LYS A 102 -13.32 2.84 8.20
C LYS A 102 -13.31 1.44 7.55
N GLN A 103 -12.23 1.08 6.84
CA GLN A 103 -12.10 -0.27 6.25
C GLN A 103 -11.96 -1.37 7.29
N LEU A 104 -11.32 -1.07 8.42
CA LEU A 104 -11.24 -1.99 9.54
C LEU A 104 -12.62 -2.24 10.15
N GLY A 105 -13.53 -1.27 10.03
CA GLY A 105 -14.91 -1.37 10.53
C GLY A 105 -14.99 -1.21 12.04
N ASN A 106 -16.18 -1.49 12.57
CA ASN A 106 -16.51 -1.29 13.96
C ASN A 106 -16.84 -2.62 14.65
N TYR A 107 -16.64 -2.67 15.96
CA TYR A 107 -17.18 -3.71 16.82
C TYR A 107 -18.16 -3.11 17.82
N THR A 108 -19.09 -3.93 18.29
CA THR A 108 -20.11 -3.49 19.25
C THR A 108 -19.55 -3.57 20.66
N VAL A 109 -19.65 -2.47 21.39
CA VAL A 109 -19.31 -2.39 22.82
C VAL A 109 -20.52 -2.02 23.63
N GLN A 110 -20.63 -2.56 24.83
CA GLN A 110 -21.61 -2.15 25.81
C GLN A 110 -21.07 -0.91 26.53
N MET A 111 -21.80 0.19 26.41
CA MET A 111 -21.47 1.44 27.11
C MET A 111 -22.42 1.55 28.34
N ASN A 112 -21.80 1.64 29.50
CA ASN A 112 -22.54 1.88 30.74
C ASN A 112 -22.33 3.35 31.14
N ALA A 113 -23.41 4.13 31.13
CA ALA A 113 -23.40 5.49 31.63
C ALA A 113 -24.05 5.50 33.01
N ALA A 114 -23.34 5.95 34.02
CA ALA A 114 -23.85 6.24 35.34
C ALA A 114 -24.13 7.74 35.45
N SER A 115 -25.35 8.12 35.71
CA SER A 115 -25.72 9.52 36.01
C SER A 115 -26.13 9.62 37.46
N ALA A 116 -25.52 10.53 38.21
CA ALA A 116 -25.89 10.89 39.56
C ALA A 116 -26.39 12.34 39.54
N ASN A 117 -27.66 12.55 39.82
CA ASN A 117 -28.23 13.88 40.03
C ASN A 117 -28.34 14.14 41.53
N VAL A 118 -27.62 15.14 42.01
CA VAL A 118 -27.75 15.66 43.38
C VAL A 118 -28.58 16.95 43.28
N ASN A 119 -29.82 16.93 43.75
CA ASN A 119 -30.60 18.14 43.88
C ASN A 119 -30.39 18.71 45.31
N ASP A 120 -29.72 19.82 45.38
CA ASP A 120 -29.45 20.57 46.64
C ASP A 120 -30.64 21.45 47.04
N GLY A 121 -31.83 20.91 46.92
CA GLY A 121 -33.04 21.53 47.40
C GLY A 121 -33.42 21.00 48.78
N ARG A 122 -34.17 21.76 49.55
CA ARG A 122 -34.62 21.58 50.98
C ARG A 122 -35.14 20.19 51.35
N THR A 123 -35.25 19.25 50.41
CA THR A 123 -35.52 17.83 50.59
C THR A 123 -34.56 17.08 49.62
N GLY A 124 -33.38 16.80 50.09
CA GLY A 124 -32.36 16.11 49.30
C GLY A 124 -32.87 14.78 48.74
N SER A 125 -33.15 14.72 47.44
CA SER A 125 -33.37 13.46 46.75
C SER A 125 -32.17 13.11 45.93
N TYR A 126 -31.61 11.94 46.19
CA TYR A 126 -30.51 11.34 45.44
C TYR A 126 -31.12 10.35 44.45
N SER A 127 -30.94 10.59 43.17
CA SER A 127 -31.31 9.59 42.16
C SER A 127 -30.06 9.18 41.38
N ALA A 128 -29.71 7.91 41.48
CA ALA A 128 -28.67 7.29 40.64
C ALA A 128 -29.34 6.48 39.53
N GLY A 129 -29.04 6.85 38.29
CA GLY A 129 -29.52 6.10 37.12
C GLY A 129 -28.35 5.45 36.43
N THR A 130 -28.45 4.14 36.13
CA THR A 130 -27.50 3.43 35.28
C THR A 130 -28.20 3.11 33.97
N SER A 131 -27.70 3.64 32.85
CA SER A 131 -28.18 3.28 31.53
C SER A 131 -27.09 2.46 30.81
N SER A 132 -27.54 1.37 30.18
CA SER A 132 -26.66 0.53 29.36
C SER A 132 -27.13 0.64 27.92
N SER A 133 -26.22 1.03 27.03
CA SER A 133 -26.50 1.11 25.60
C SER A 133 -25.41 0.37 24.81
N LEU A 134 -25.78 -0.19 23.64
CA LEU A 134 -24.84 -0.77 22.70
C LEU A 134 -24.37 0.31 21.74
N GLY A 135 -23.06 0.49 21.64
CA GLY A 135 -22.44 1.45 20.73
C GLY A 135 -21.41 0.80 19.81
N GLY A 136 -21.26 1.34 18.59
CA GLY A 136 -20.20 0.92 17.68
C GLY A 136 -18.90 1.64 18.01
N ARG A 137 -17.80 0.90 18.15
CA ARG A 137 -16.46 1.44 18.31
C ARG A 137 -15.58 1.01 17.14
N PRO A 138 -14.76 1.89 16.50
CA PRO A 138 -13.80 1.48 15.50
C PRO A 138 -12.88 0.38 16.03
N LEU A 139 -12.56 -0.60 15.18
CA LEU A 139 -11.61 -1.67 15.54
C LEU A 139 -10.23 -1.09 15.87
N MET A 140 -9.82 -0.06 15.13
CA MET A 140 -8.66 0.78 15.42
C MET A 140 -9.02 2.23 15.08
N TYR A 141 -8.64 3.16 15.93
CA TYR A 141 -8.76 4.58 15.62
C TYR A 141 -7.67 5.00 14.61
N PRO A 142 -7.88 6.13 13.89
CA PRO A 142 -6.86 6.67 12.98
C PRO A 142 -5.50 6.88 13.67
N ASP A 143 -5.52 7.32 14.93
CA ASP A 143 -4.30 7.54 15.73
C ASP A 143 -3.57 6.23 16.03
N ASP A 144 -4.32 5.15 16.34
CA ASP A 144 -3.74 3.83 16.56
C ASP A 144 -3.04 3.30 15.30
N ILE A 145 -3.65 3.56 14.11
CA ILE A 145 -3.07 3.17 12.82
C ILE A 145 -1.80 3.97 12.53
N SER A 146 -1.81 5.26 12.84
CA SER A 146 -0.64 6.13 12.64
C SER A 146 0.51 5.81 13.61
N ALA A 147 0.19 5.19 14.75
CA ALA A 147 1.16 4.76 15.74
C ALA A 147 1.84 3.42 15.39
N ILE A 148 1.41 2.73 14.33
CA ILE A 148 2.06 1.49 13.89
C ILE A 148 3.45 1.82 13.37
N GLU A 149 4.46 1.17 13.94
CA GLU A 149 5.86 1.32 13.55
C GLU A 149 6.54 -0.04 13.38
N LYS A 150 7.63 -0.04 12.61
CA LYS A 150 8.48 -1.24 12.45
C LYS A 150 8.81 -1.88 13.80
N PRO A 151 8.79 -3.21 13.90
CA PRO A 151 8.63 -4.19 12.81
C PRO A 151 7.18 -4.55 12.46
N ASP A 152 6.20 -3.93 13.11
CA ASP A 152 4.79 -4.25 12.92
C ASP A 152 4.22 -3.63 11.64
N ALA A 153 3.30 -4.36 11.02
CA ALA A 153 2.55 -3.93 9.86
C ALA A 153 1.09 -4.36 9.97
N LEU A 154 0.17 -3.49 9.54
CA LEU A 154 -1.24 -3.84 9.44
C LEU A 154 -1.51 -4.47 8.07
N ILE A 155 -2.11 -5.65 8.08
CA ILE A 155 -2.43 -6.41 6.86
C ILE A 155 -3.94 -6.61 6.76
N LEU A 156 -4.48 -6.23 5.58
CA LEU A 156 -5.88 -6.48 5.22
C LEU A 156 -5.90 -7.42 4.02
N TYR A 157 -6.54 -8.56 4.16
CA TYR A 157 -6.64 -9.56 3.08
C TYR A 157 -7.95 -10.34 3.16
N GLY A 158 -8.75 -10.32 2.10
CA GLY A 158 -9.97 -11.14 1.99
C GLY A 158 -10.95 -10.94 3.15
N GLY A 159 -11.10 -9.72 3.68
CA GLY A 159 -11.92 -9.41 4.85
C GLY A 159 -11.26 -9.71 6.20
N LYS A 160 -10.13 -10.40 6.22
CA LYS A 160 -9.31 -10.61 7.43
C LYS A 160 -8.41 -9.41 7.67
N LYS A 161 -8.16 -9.12 8.95
CA LYS A 161 -7.40 -7.96 9.42
C LYS A 161 -6.51 -8.42 10.55
N PHE A 162 -5.21 -8.20 10.45
CA PHE A 162 -4.27 -8.60 11.49
C PHE A 162 -3.02 -7.72 11.46
N ILE A 163 -2.34 -7.65 12.59
CA ILE A 163 -1.01 -7.05 12.69
C ILE A 163 -0.01 -8.20 12.57
N ALA A 164 0.98 -8.03 11.72
CA ALA A 164 2.07 -8.98 11.53
C ALA A 164 3.40 -8.29 11.78
N ASN A 165 4.32 -9.03 12.38
CA ASN A 165 5.70 -8.60 12.51
C ASN A 165 6.42 -8.90 11.19
N LEU A 166 6.88 -7.86 10.51
CA LEU A 166 7.64 -7.94 9.26
C LEU A 166 9.08 -7.51 9.55
N PRO A 167 10.01 -8.45 9.67
CA PRO A 167 11.40 -8.14 9.92
C PRO A 167 11.98 -7.27 8.79
N ASP A 168 12.91 -6.37 9.13
CA ASP A 168 13.59 -5.54 8.14
C ASP A 168 14.40 -6.45 7.21
N ILE A 169 14.50 -6.05 5.95
CA ILE A 169 15.27 -6.81 4.94
C ILE A 169 16.73 -7.00 5.37
N SER A 170 17.29 -6.10 6.17
CA SER A 170 18.65 -6.21 6.72
C SER A 170 18.81 -7.36 7.71
N GLU A 171 17.72 -7.84 8.31
CA GLU A 171 17.71 -8.95 9.29
C GLU A 171 17.66 -10.33 8.61
N TYR A 172 17.34 -10.40 7.33
CA TYR A 172 17.34 -11.65 6.59
C TYR A 172 18.77 -12.17 6.39
N TYR A 173 18.96 -13.47 6.60
CA TYR A 173 20.25 -14.15 6.43
C TYR A 173 20.90 -13.88 5.06
N ALA A 174 20.10 -13.78 4.01
CA ALA A 174 20.58 -13.48 2.66
C ALA A 174 21.28 -12.11 2.56
N ASN A 175 20.92 -11.16 3.42
CA ASN A 175 21.60 -9.86 3.47
C ASN A 175 23.01 -9.94 4.04
N ALA A 176 23.26 -10.84 4.97
CA ALA A 176 24.61 -11.08 5.48
C ALA A 176 25.53 -11.58 4.37
N GLU A 177 25.01 -12.45 3.49
CA GLU A 177 25.78 -12.98 2.34
C GLU A 177 25.97 -11.93 1.22
N PHE A 178 24.93 -11.15 0.92
CA PHE A 178 24.99 -10.14 -0.14
C PHE A 178 25.45 -8.76 0.33
N GLY A 179 25.65 -8.57 1.64
CA GLY A 179 26.07 -7.28 2.22
C GLY A 179 25.07 -6.15 1.99
N MET A 180 23.78 -6.48 1.75
CA MET A 180 22.74 -5.48 1.52
C MET A 180 22.43 -4.76 2.85
N GLY A 181 22.60 -3.43 2.88
CA GLY A 181 22.48 -2.64 4.11
C GLY A 181 23.81 -2.24 4.75
N ASP A 182 24.92 -2.93 4.45
CA ASP A 182 26.23 -2.47 4.85
C ASP A 182 26.71 -1.34 3.91
N LYS A 183 26.75 -0.11 4.46
CA LYS A 183 27.16 1.08 3.72
C LYS A 183 28.58 0.96 3.18
N ASN A 184 29.49 0.31 3.92
CA ASN A 184 30.88 0.15 3.51
C ASN A 184 31.02 -0.86 2.38
N HIS A 185 30.28 -1.97 2.46
CA HIS A 185 30.22 -2.98 1.41
C HIS A 185 29.63 -2.39 0.13
N ASN A 186 28.51 -1.70 0.23
CA ASN A 186 27.85 -1.05 -0.90
C ASN A 186 28.74 0.02 -1.56
N LYS A 187 29.48 0.79 -0.76
CA LYS A 187 30.44 1.78 -1.27
C LYS A 187 31.58 1.10 -2.06
N LYS A 188 32.10 -0.02 -1.57
CA LYS A 188 33.14 -0.80 -2.28
C LYS A 188 32.61 -1.37 -3.59
N LEU A 189 31.40 -1.93 -3.59
CA LEU A 189 30.75 -2.43 -4.81
C LEU A 189 30.50 -1.31 -5.83
N TYR A 190 30.06 -0.14 -5.36
CA TYR A 190 29.84 1.03 -6.20
C TYR A 190 31.14 1.50 -6.88
N LEU A 191 32.23 1.63 -6.12
CA LEU A 191 33.53 2.02 -6.64
C LEU A 191 34.04 0.99 -7.66
N LYS A 192 33.93 -0.30 -7.34
CA LYS A 192 34.33 -1.37 -8.28
C LYS A 192 33.51 -1.32 -9.58
N ARG A 193 32.20 -1.05 -9.49
CA ARG A 193 31.35 -0.90 -10.70
C ARG A 193 31.73 0.31 -11.56
N ILE A 194 32.24 1.39 -10.94
CA ILE A 194 32.74 2.54 -11.69
C ILE A 194 34.06 2.19 -12.41
N GLU A 195 34.97 1.50 -11.71
CA GLU A 195 36.26 1.06 -12.29
C GLU A 195 36.06 0.05 -13.43
N ASP A 196 35.11 -0.90 -13.24
CA ASP A 196 34.82 -1.94 -14.24
C ASP A 196 33.91 -1.44 -15.39
N ARG A 197 33.36 -0.21 -15.32
CA ARG A 197 32.62 0.35 -16.45
C ARG A 197 33.58 0.77 -17.55
N PRO A 198 33.52 0.13 -18.72
CA PRO A 198 34.18 0.69 -19.88
C PRO A 198 33.63 2.11 -20.10
N ALA A 199 34.52 3.05 -20.30
CA ALA A 199 34.13 4.41 -20.68
C ALA A 199 33.34 4.30 -22.00
N HIS A 200 32.01 4.27 -21.91
CA HIS A 200 31.17 4.46 -23.08
C HIS A 200 31.32 5.93 -23.47
N GLU A 201 32.23 6.19 -24.38
CA GLU A 201 32.20 7.42 -25.17
C GLU A 201 30.86 7.42 -25.91
N ILE A 202 29.86 8.12 -25.32
CA ILE A 202 28.67 8.47 -26.05
C ILE A 202 29.15 9.46 -27.12
N ASN A 203 29.38 8.98 -28.31
CA ASN A 203 29.61 9.80 -29.50
C ASN A 203 28.27 10.51 -29.81
N ALA A 204 27.96 11.57 -29.05
CA ALA A 204 26.79 12.38 -29.16
C ALA A 204 26.54 13.05 -30.52
N PRO A 205 27.54 13.28 -31.40
CA PRO A 205 27.31 13.97 -32.68
C PRO A 205 26.48 13.19 -33.70
N LYS A 206 26.36 11.87 -33.58
CA LYS A 206 25.64 11.08 -34.61
C LYS A 206 24.15 10.97 -34.41
N LEU A 207 23.61 11.38 -33.29
CA LEU A 207 22.17 11.32 -33.01
C LEU A 207 21.36 12.51 -33.57
N TRP A 208 22.03 13.60 -33.98
CA TRP A 208 21.39 14.84 -34.46
C TRP A 208 21.57 15.13 -35.93
N SER A 209 22.16 14.21 -36.69
CA SER A 209 22.38 14.37 -38.16
C SER A 209 21.28 13.71 -39.03
N ILE A 210 20.13 13.40 -38.46
CA ILE A 210 18.97 12.87 -39.17
C ILE A 210 17.84 13.90 -39.10
N TRP A 211 18.13 15.10 -39.65
CA TRP A 211 17.14 16.05 -40.15
C TRP A 211 17.73 16.82 -41.34
#